data_549455783ba4d1249a263e57f7024c36
#
_entry.id   549455783ba4d1249a263e57f7024c36
#
_cell.length_a   1.000
_cell.length_b   1.000
_cell.length_c   1.000
_cell.angle_alpha   90.00
_cell.angle_beta   90.00
_cell.angle_gamma   90.00
#
_symmetry.space_group_name_H-M   'P 1'
#
loop_
_entity.id
_entity.type
_entity.pdbx_description
1 polymer ?
#
loop_
_entity_poly.entity_id
_entity_poly.type
_entity_poly.pdbx_seq_one_letter_code
_entity_poly.pdbx_strand_id
1 'polypeptide(L)'
;MNAGMHPPALVLNADFRPLSYFPLSLWSWKDSIKAVFLDRVTIISEYEEMVSSPSLTMPLPSVIALKEYIPQSRTPAFTRFNVFLRDKFTCQYCDTKLPAVELTFDHVTPRSKGGRSRWDNVVAACSPCNLKKANKMPKQCNMHPLKAPAAPSVWQLQENGRAFPPNYLHHSWRDYLYWDSELLEDVPALPY
;
A
#
# COMPACT_ATOMS: atom_id res chain seq x y z
N MET A 1 -29.43 3.75 -13.03
CA MET A 1 -29.13 2.66 -12.07
C MET A 1 -27.75 2.18 -12.41
N ASN A 2 -26.73 2.58 -11.66
CA ASN A 2 -25.36 2.15 -11.87
C ASN A 2 -25.30 0.67 -11.59
N ALA A 3 -24.95 -0.14 -12.59
CA ALA A 3 -24.70 -1.58 -12.45
C ALA A 3 -23.62 -1.76 -11.37
N GLY A 4 -24.02 -2.31 -10.24
CA GLY A 4 -23.36 -2.28 -8.95
C GLY A 4 -21.87 -2.59 -8.98
N MET A 5 -21.10 -1.63 -8.59
CA MET A 5 -19.72 -1.84 -8.17
C MET A 5 -19.78 -2.39 -6.74
N HIS A 6 -19.94 -3.72 -6.62
CA HIS A 6 -19.89 -4.38 -5.32
C HIS A 6 -18.53 -4.14 -4.65
N PRO A 7 -18.49 -3.99 -3.33
CA PRO A 7 -17.26 -3.72 -2.61
C PRO A 7 -16.25 -4.89 -2.74
N PRO A 8 -14.95 -4.58 -2.70
CA PRO A 8 -13.90 -5.61 -2.72
C PRO A 8 -13.80 -6.30 -1.35
N ALA A 9 -13.22 -7.49 -1.31
CA ALA A 9 -12.88 -8.17 -0.07
C ALA A 9 -11.40 -7.96 0.31
N LEU A 10 -11.15 -7.76 1.61
CA LEU A 10 -9.80 -7.79 2.17
C LEU A 10 -9.29 -9.24 2.18
N VAL A 11 -8.09 -9.46 1.66
CA VAL A 11 -7.46 -10.78 1.62
C VAL A 11 -6.38 -10.89 2.67
N LEU A 12 -6.55 -11.83 3.56
CA LEU A 12 -5.57 -12.20 4.59
C LEU A 12 -4.79 -13.44 4.13
N ASN A 13 -3.57 -13.54 4.59
CA ASN A 13 -2.80 -14.78 4.54
C ASN A 13 -3.34 -15.79 5.57
N ALA A 14 -2.86 -17.02 5.56
CA ALA A 14 -3.26 -18.04 6.53
C ALA A 14 -2.89 -17.73 7.98
N ASP A 15 -2.03 -16.74 8.23
CA ASP A 15 -1.71 -16.19 9.55
C ASP A 15 -2.61 -15.01 9.97
N PHE A 16 -3.70 -14.77 9.24
CA PHE A 16 -4.67 -13.69 9.43
C PHE A 16 -4.10 -12.27 9.29
N ARG A 17 -2.91 -12.12 8.73
CA ARG A 17 -2.34 -10.82 8.36
C ARG A 17 -2.67 -10.49 6.90
N PRO A 18 -2.92 -9.22 6.54
CA PRO A 18 -3.06 -8.85 5.14
C PRO A 18 -1.89 -9.34 4.30
N LEU A 19 -2.17 -9.87 3.11
CA LEU A 19 -1.13 -10.28 2.16
C LEU A 19 -0.24 -9.10 1.76
N SER A 20 -0.80 -7.89 1.73
CA SER A 20 -0.08 -6.64 1.57
C SER A 20 -0.84 -5.54 2.28
N TYR A 21 -0.12 -4.70 3.01
CA TYR A 21 -0.67 -3.49 3.60
C TYR A 21 -0.67 -2.33 2.60
N PHE A 22 0.22 -2.40 1.59
CA PHE A 22 0.29 -1.32 0.64
C PHE A 22 0.88 -1.77 -0.73
N PRO A 23 0.10 -1.65 -1.82
CA PRO A 23 -1.35 -1.45 -1.81
C PRO A 23 -2.04 -2.54 -0.99
N LEU A 24 -3.16 -2.19 -0.36
CA LEU A 24 -3.91 -3.16 0.43
C LEU A 24 -4.34 -4.32 -0.47
N SER A 25 -4.21 -5.55 0.04
CA SER A 25 -4.59 -6.76 -0.71
C SER A 25 -6.11 -6.88 -0.79
N LEU A 26 -6.69 -6.29 -1.83
CA LEU A 26 -8.12 -6.33 -2.10
C LEU A 26 -8.39 -7.16 -3.35
N TRP A 27 -9.31 -8.12 -3.24
CA TRP A 27 -9.83 -8.84 -4.40
C TRP A 27 -11.21 -8.33 -4.79
N SER A 28 -11.51 -8.40 -6.08
CA SER A 28 -12.85 -8.10 -6.54
C SER A 28 -13.85 -9.09 -5.92
N TRP A 29 -15.10 -8.67 -5.76
CA TRP A 29 -16.15 -9.56 -5.25
C TRP A 29 -16.25 -10.88 -6.05
N LYS A 30 -16.06 -10.82 -7.38
CA LYS A 30 -16.09 -12.01 -8.25
C LYS A 30 -14.95 -12.98 -7.95
N ASP A 31 -13.73 -12.45 -7.77
CA ASP A 31 -12.55 -13.26 -7.46
C ASP A 31 -12.68 -13.88 -6.07
N SER A 32 -13.22 -13.13 -5.11
CA SER A 32 -13.47 -13.62 -3.75
C SER A 32 -14.47 -14.77 -3.73
N ILE A 33 -15.61 -14.62 -4.38
CA ILE A 33 -16.62 -15.69 -4.50
C ILE A 33 -16.02 -16.90 -5.22
N LYS A 34 -15.32 -16.69 -6.33
CA LYS A 34 -14.66 -17.79 -7.05
C LYS A 34 -13.68 -18.55 -6.15
N ALA A 35 -12.92 -17.86 -5.32
CA ALA A 35 -11.97 -18.48 -4.39
C ALA A 35 -12.68 -19.28 -3.29
N VAL A 36 -13.84 -18.82 -2.81
CA VAL A 36 -14.69 -19.55 -1.86
C VAL A 36 -15.16 -20.86 -2.48
N PHE A 37 -15.70 -20.85 -3.71
CA PHE A 37 -16.16 -22.06 -4.39
C PHE A 37 -15.04 -23.04 -4.74
N LEU A 38 -13.83 -22.54 -4.97
CA LEU A 38 -12.65 -23.38 -5.21
C LEU A 38 -12.01 -23.87 -3.91
N ASP A 39 -12.62 -23.61 -2.76
CA ASP A 39 -12.14 -24.02 -1.44
C ASP A 39 -10.73 -23.51 -1.10
N ARG A 40 -10.32 -22.38 -1.69
CA ARG A 40 -8.98 -21.77 -1.49
C ARG A 40 -8.91 -20.80 -0.32
N VAL A 41 -10.06 -20.30 0.12
CA VAL A 41 -10.16 -19.30 1.19
C VAL A 41 -11.25 -19.69 2.18
N THR A 42 -11.14 -19.13 3.40
CA THR A 42 -12.18 -19.15 4.42
C THR A 42 -12.77 -17.75 4.52
N ILE A 43 -14.10 -17.64 4.59
CA ILE A 43 -14.77 -16.36 4.85
C ILE A 43 -14.62 -16.05 6.34
N ILE A 44 -14.11 -14.87 6.65
CA ILE A 44 -13.90 -14.40 8.02
C ILE A 44 -14.98 -13.38 8.41
N SER A 45 -15.35 -12.52 7.47
CA SER A 45 -16.41 -11.53 7.67
C SER A 45 -17.15 -11.29 6.35
N GLU A 46 -18.40 -10.85 6.44
CA GLU A 46 -19.28 -10.61 5.32
C GLU A 46 -19.86 -9.20 5.35
N TYR A 47 -20.25 -8.70 4.19
CA TYR A 47 -21.09 -7.52 4.05
C TYR A 47 -22.56 -7.87 4.28
N GLU A 48 -23.38 -6.87 4.61
CA GLU A 48 -24.84 -7.04 4.60
C GLU A 48 -25.41 -7.23 3.20
N GLU A 49 -24.64 -6.90 2.17
CA GLU A 49 -25.02 -6.99 0.77
C GLU A 49 -24.99 -8.45 0.29
N MET A 50 -26.08 -8.84 -0.39
CA MET A 50 -26.26 -10.20 -0.95
C MET A 50 -25.95 -10.21 -2.44
N VAL A 51 -25.37 -11.30 -2.88
CA VAL A 51 -25.23 -11.61 -4.31
C VAL A 51 -26.02 -12.87 -4.63
N SER A 52 -26.72 -12.83 -5.76
CA SER A 52 -27.59 -13.93 -6.20
C SER A 52 -27.23 -14.42 -7.59
N SER A 53 -27.31 -15.73 -7.78
CA SER A 53 -27.32 -16.41 -9.06
C SER A 53 -28.57 -17.27 -9.17
N PRO A 54 -28.90 -17.88 -10.32
CA PRO A 54 -30.07 -18.73 -10.44
C PRO A 54 -30.14 -19.87 -9.43
N SER A 55 -29.01 -20.35 -8.92
CA SER A 55 -28.90 -21.50 -8.02
C SER A 55 -28.41 -21.19 -6.63
N LEU A 56 -27.99 -19.95 -6.37
CA LEU A 56 -27.34 -19.57 -5.08
C LEU A 56 -27.58 -18.12 -4.75
N THR A 57 -27.84 -17.88 -3.47
CA THR A 57 -27.81 -16.54 -2.86
C THR A 57 -26.90 -16.60 -1.64
N MET A 58 -25.94 -15.69 -1.55
CA MET A 58 -25.01 -15.62 -0.41
C MET A 58 -24.62 -14.17 -0.10
N PRO A 59 -24.24 -13.86 1.15
CA PRO A 59 -23.67 -12.57 1.48
C PRO A 59 -22.29 -12.39 0.81
N LEU A 60 -21.96 -11.16 0.46
CA LEU A 60 -20.66 -10.85 -0.12
C LEU A 60 -19.56 -10.94 0.96
N PRO A 61 -18.46 -11.68 0.71
CA PRO A 61 -17.34 -11.69 1.63
C PRO A 61 -16.70 -10.30 1.73
N SER A 62 -16.49 -9.78 2.96
CA SER A 62 -15.77 -8.54 3.23
C SER A 62 -14.32 -8.80 3.64
N VAL A 63 -14.08 -9.93 4.32
CA VAL A 63 -12.74 -10.41 4.70
C VAL A 63 -12.66 -11.90 4.42
N ILE A 64 -11.61 -12.31 3.72
CA ILE A 64 -11.28 -13.70 3.44
C ILE A 64 -9.85 -14.02 3.83
N ALA A 65 -9.59 -15.20 4.34
CA ALA A 65 -8.25 -15.70 4.65
C ALA A 65 -7.88 -16.85 3.73
N LEU A 66 -6.67 -16.85 3.21
CA LEU A 66 -6.13 -17.98 2.44
C LEU A 66 -6.02 -19.20 3.34
N LYS A 67 -6.34 -20.40 2.82
CA LYS A 67 -6.13 -21.67 3.51
C LYS A 67 -4.66 -22.09 3.52
N GLU A 68 -3.91 -21.71 2.49
CA GLU A 68 -2.48 -21.99 2.37
C GLU A 68 -1.67 -20.73 2.66
N TYR A 69 -0.63 -20.88 3.48
CA TYR A 69 0.27 -19.78 3.80
C TYR A 69 1.16 -19.41 2.61
N ILE A 70 1.11 -18.17 2.20
CA ILE A 70 2.01 -17.60 1.19
C ILE A 70 3.16 -16.89 1.90
N PRO A 71 4.41 -17.36 1.77
CA PRO A 71 5.56 -16.67 2.33
C PRO A 71 5.68 -15.27 1.75
N GLN A 72 5.70 -14.26 2.62
CA GLN A 72 5.95 -12.90 2.19
C GLN A 72 7.43 -12.73 1.81
N SER A 73 7.68 -12.05 0.70
CA SER A 73 9.05 -11.73 0.29
C SER A 73 9.74 -10.90 1.38
N ARG A 74 10.94 -11.31 1.77
CA ARG A 74 11.77 -10.55 2.72
C ARG A 74 12.31 -9.25 2.13
N THR A 75 12.29 -9.12 0.81
CA THR A 75 12.79 -7.96 0.06
C THR A 75 11.64 -7.28 -0.68
N PRO A 76 11.38 -6.01 -0.43
CA PRO A 76 10.37 -5.27 -1.19
C PRO A 76 10.71 -5.21 -2.68
N ALA A 77 9.69 -5.35 -3.51
CA ALA A 77 9.85 -5.14 -4.95
C ALA A 77 10.25 -3.68 -5.24
N PHE A 78 11.22 -3.49 -6.13
CA PHE A 78 11.62 -2.16 -6.58
C PHE A 78 10.57 -1.62 -7.57
N THR A 79 9.59 -0.90 -7.06
CA THR A 79 8.51 -0.27 -7.84
C THR A 79 8.49 1.23 -7.57
N ARG A 80 7.95 2.01 -8.53
CA ARG A 80 7.73 3.45 -8.37
C ARG A 80 6.97 3.77 -7.09
N PHE A 81 5.93 3.01 -6.83
CA PHE A 81 5.09 3.18 -5.66
C PHE A 81 5.86 2.92 -4.35
N ASN A 82 6.62 1.83 -4.28
CA ASN A 82 7.41 1.51 -3.09
C ASN A 82 8.55 2.53 -2.84
N VAL A 83 9.09 3.16 -3.90
CA VAL A 83 10.01 4.30 -3.74
C VAL A 83 9.29 5.48 -3.09
N PHE A 84 8.09 5.84 -3.56
CA PHE A 84 7.32 6.93 -2.97
C PHE A 84 6.92 6.63 -1.52
N LEU A 85 6.53 5.39 -1.24
CA LEU A 85 6.19 4.95 0.09
C LEU A 85 7.40 4.99 1.05
N ARG A 86 8.58 4.54 0.61
CA ARG A 86 9.84 4.68 1.37
C ARG A 86 10.10 6.13 1.74
N ASP A 87 9.91 7.02 0.78
CA ASP A 87 10.16 8.47 0.93
C ASP A 87 8.94 9.21 1.51
N LYS A 88 7.92 8.48 2.00
CA LYS A 88 6.70 9.00 2.65
C LYS A 88 5.94 10.01 1.77
N PHE A 89 5.94 9.78 0.44
CA PHE A 89 5.33 10.68 -0.55
C PHE A 89 5.88 12.11 -0.50
N THR A 90 7.15 12.26 -0.15
CA THR A 90 7.82 13.54 0.03
C THR A 90 8.97 13.70 -0.97
N CYS A 91 9.04 14.84 -1.63
CA CYS A 91 10.15 15.18 -2.50
C CYS A 91 11.45 15.22 -1.71
N GLN A 92 12.43 14.42 -2.08
CA GLN A 92 13.72 14.34 -1.36
C GLN A 92 14.66 15.52 -1.60
N TYR A 93 14.24 16.52 -2.38
CA TYR A 93 15.03 17.73 -2.63
C TYR A 93 14.47 18.99 -1.98
N CYS A 94 13.15 19.12 -1.86
CA CYS A 94 12.51 20.33 -1.29
C CYS A 94 11.59 20.04 -0.11
N ASP A 95 11.52 18.80 0.34
CA ASP A 95 10.69 18.33 1.48
C ASP A 95 9.16 18.54 1.31
N THR A 96 8.69 18.81 0.10
CA THR A 96 7.27 18.99 -0.16
C THR A 96 6.58 17.63 -0.24
N LYS A 97 5.54 17.43 0.56
CA LYS A 97 4.69 16.23 0.50
C LYS A 97 3.64 16.38 -0.59
N LEU A 98 3.52 15.39 -1.47
CA LEU A 98 2.65 15.42 -2.64
C LEU A 98 1.92 14.09 -2.85
N PRO A 99 0.74 14.09 -3.47
CA PRO A 99 0.09 12.87 -3.89
C PRO A 99 0.95 12.12 -4.93
N ALA A 100 0.78 10.80 -5.01
CA ALA A 100 1.57 9.92 -5.89
C ALA A 100 1.52 10.35 -7.37
N VAL A 101 0.42 10.96 -7.81
CA VAL A 101 0.22 11.41 -9.19
C VAL A 101 1.10 12.60 -9.57
N GLU A 102 1.49 13.41 -8.59
CA GLU A 102 2.34 14.60 -8.77
C GLU A 102 3.83 14.31 -8.51
N LEU A 103 4.13 13.11 -7.99
CA LEU A 103 5.49 12.67 -7.76
C LEU A 103 6.07 11.97 -8.98
N THR A 104 7.33 12.26 -9.21
CA THR A 104 8.21 11.53 -10.12
C THR A 104 9.29 10.82 -9.31
N PHE A 105 10.02 9.88 -9.91
CA PHE A 105 11.26 9.41 -9.33
C PHE A 105 12.45 9.94 -10.11
N ASP A 106 13.49 10.31 -9.40
CA ASP A 106 14.73 10.82 -9.97
C ASP A 106 15.90 9.89 -9.65
N HIS A 107 16.82 9.76 -10.60
CA HIS A 107 18.09 9.07 -10.38
C HIS A 107 19.11 10.06 -9.79
N VAL A 108 19.54 9.84 -8.56
CA VAL A 108 20.54 10.69 -7.87
C VAL A 108 21.79 10.81 -8.73
N THR A 109 22.36 9.68 -9.16
CA THR A 109 23.33 9.60 -10.24
C THR A 109 22.58 9.39 -11.55
N PRO A 110 22.59 10.32 -12.51
CA PRO A 110 21.85 10.21 -13.75
C PRO A 110 22.22 8.94 -14.56
N ARG A 111 21.23 8.40 -15.26
CA ARG A 111 21.43 7.22 -16.12
C ARG A 111 22.50 7.47 -17.17
N SER A 112 22.56 8.67 -17.75
CA SER A 112 23.59 9.09 -18.71
C SER A 112 25.02 9.12 -18.12
N LYS A 113 25.14 9.07 -16.79
CA LYS A 113 26.42 9.03 -16.06
C LYS A 113 26.63 7.70 -15.33
N GLY A 114 26.00 6.62 -15.80
CA GLY A 114 26.17 5.28 -15.26
C GLY A 114 25.25 4.93 -14.08
N GLY A 115 24.34 5.83 -13.69
CA GLY A 115 23.37 5.56 -12.63
C GLY A 115 22.40 4.45 -13.04
N ARG A 116 22.15 3.50 -12.13
CA ARG A 116 21.22 2.40 -12.34
C ARG A 116 19.91 2.64 -11.58
N SER A 117 18.83 2.06 -12.10
CA SER A 117 17.51 2.05 -11.42
C SER A 117 17.54 1.02 -10.30
N ARG A 118 17.92 1.45 -9.10
CA ARG A 118 18.09 0.64 -7.90
C ARG A 118 17.70 1.44 -6.67
N TRP A 119 17.46 0.74 -5.57
CA TRP A 119 17.09 1.34 -4.29
C TRP A 119 18.07 2.40 -3.78
N ASP A 120 19.35 2.22 -4.04
CA ASP A 120 20.45 3.07 -3.61
C ASP A 120 20.71 4.28 -4.53
N ASN A 121 19.94 4.43 -5.61
CA ASN A 121 20.13 5.51 -6.57
C ASN A 121 18.84 6.23 -7.00
N VAL A 122 17.68 5.83 -6.51
CA VAL A 122 16.40 6.44 -6.91
C VAL A 122 15.70 7.04 -5.72
N VAL A 123 15.15 8.24 -5.87
CA VAL A 123 14.38 8.97 -4.85
C VAL A 123 13.09 9.54 -5.42
N ALA A 124 12.11 9.80 -4.53
CA ALA A 124 10.92 10.56 -4.87
C ALA A 124 11.28 12.03 -5.09
N ALA A 125 10.76 12.63 -6.16
CA ALA A 125 10.99 14.03 -6.49
C ALA A 125 9.72 14.65 -7.06
N CYS A 126 9.45 15.92 -6.74
CA CYS A 126 8.45 16.70 -7.46
C CYS A 126 8.95 17.06 -8.88
N SER A 127 8.03 17.28 -9.81
CA SER A 127 8.40 17.63 -11.19
C SER A 127 9.32 18.85 -11.30
N PRO A 128 9.11 19.95 -10.54
CA PRO A 128 10.02 21.11 -10.59
C PRO A 128 11.45 20.77 -10.16
N CYS A 129 11.63 20.03 -9.06
CA CYS A 129 12.96 19.65 -8.59
C CYS A 129 13.64 18.66 -9.56
N ASN A 130 12.90 17.71 -10.10
CA ASN A 130 13.42 16.74 -11.06
C ASN A 130 13.92 17.47 -12.33
N LEU A 131 13.12 18.38 -12.87
CA LEU A 131 13.51 19.21 -14.02
C LEU A 131 14.72 20.10 -13.74
N LYS A 132 14.77 20.74 -12.57
CA LYS A 132 15.92 21.59 -12.16
C LYS A 132 17.20 20.78 -12.05
N LYS A 133 17.13 19.57 -11.47
CA LYS A 133 18.29 18.68 -11.34
C LYS A 133 18.72 18.13 -12.71
N ALA A 134 17.77 17.72 -13.55
CA ALA A 134 18.04 17.15 -14.87
C ALA A 134 19.16 16.08 -14.84
N ASN A 135 20.03 16.07 -15.83
CA ASN A 135 21.17 15.11 -15.94
C ASN A 135 22.44 15.58 -15.17
N LYS A 136 22.27 16.38 -14.12
CA LYS A 136 23.39 16.88 -13.32
C LYS A 136 23.65 15.96 -12.12
N MET A 137 24.92 15.78 -11.76
CA MET A 137 25.26 15.15 -10.49
C MET A 137 24.86 16.05 -9.33
N PRO A 138 24.54 15.52 -8.13
CA PRO A 138 24.18 16.32 -6.97
C PRO A 138 25.15 17.48 -6.69
N LYS A 139 26.44 17.23 -6.79
CA LYS A 139 27.49 18.25 -6.62
C LYS A 139 27.45 19.36 -7.68
N GLN A 140 26.99 19.07 -8.90
CA GLN A 140 26.96 20.04 -10.00
C GLN A 140 25.77 21.02 -9.91
N CYS A 141 24.72 20.64 -9.24
CA CYS A 141 23.50 21.46 -9.09
C CYS A 141 23.21 21.84 -7.64
N ASN A 142 24.07 21.44 -6.71
CA ASN A 142 23.88 21.60 -5.26
C ASN A 142 22.52 21.06 -4.76
N MET A 143 22.08 19.94 -5.36
CA MET A 143 20.84 19.28 -4.99
C MET A 143 21.16 17.86 -4.48
N HIS A 144 21.12 17.72 -3.18
CA HIS A 144 21.34 16.44 -2.51
C HIS A 144 20.01 15.93 -1.95
N PRO A 145 19.73 14.61 -2.01
CA PRO A 145 18.60 14.07 -1.32
C PRO A 145 18.66 14.34 0.19
N LEU A 146 17.54 14.61 0.81
CA LEU A 146 17.41 14.78 2.27
C LEU A 146 17.94 13.56 3.04
N LYS A 147 17.73 12.37 2.47
CA LYS A 147 18.26 11.11 2.99
C LYS A 147 18.95 10.36 1.87
N ALA A 148 20.07 9.72 2.17
CA ALA A 148 20.72 8.81 1.24
C ALA A 148 19.75 7.66 0.90
N PRO A 149 19.48 7.41 -0.40
CA PRO A 149 18.56 6.34 -0.77
C PRO A 149 19.15 4.97 -0.42
N ALA A 150 18.33 4.12 0.17
CA ALA A 150 18.67 2.76 0.53
C ALA A 150 17.47 1.85 0.32
N ALA A 151 17.71 0.54 0.26
CA ALA A 151 16.62 -0.44 0.21
C ALA A 151 15.87 -0.44 1.56
N PRO A 152 14.54 -0.27 1.56
CA PRO A 152 13.76 -0.36 2.78
C PRO A 152 13.56 -1.83 3.17
N SER A 153 13.32 -2.09 4.44
CA SER A 153 12.75 -3.37 4.85
C SER A 153 11.25 -3.42 4.54
N VAL A 154 10.69 -4.63 4.48
CA VAL A 154 9.23 -4.80 4.34
C VAL A 154 8.50 -4.11 5.48
N TRP A 155 9.01 -4.25 6.71
CA TRP A 155 8.45 -3.61 7.90
C TRP A 155 8.41 -2.08 7.77
N GLN A 156 9.49 -1.44 7.31
CA GLN A 156 9.50 0.02 7.08
C GLN A 156 8.46 0.48 6.07
N LEU A 157 8.24 -0.30 4.99
CA LEU A 157 7.19 0.04 4.02
C LEU A 157 5.79 -0.14 4.60
N GLN A 158 5.57 -1.19 5.37
CA GLN A 158 4.30 -1.41 6.06
C GLN A 158 4.01 -0.29 7.05
N GLU A 159 4.97 0.09 7.87
CA GLU A 159 4.85 1.19 8.83
C GLU A 159 4.56 2.52 8.13
N ASN A 160 5.30 2.84 7.08
CA ASN A 160 5.00 4.03 6.28
C ASN A 160 3.61 3.97 5.63
N GLY A 161 3.17 2.76 5.22
CA GLY A 161 1.86 2.54 4.60
C GLY A 161 0.68 2.80 5.54
N ARG A 162 0.82 2.52 6.82
CA ARG A 162 -0.22 2.79 7.83
C ARG A 162 -0.58 4.26 7.92
N ALA A 163 0.37 5.16 7.70
CA ALA A 163 0.13 6.60 7.68
C ALA A 163 -0.66 7.07 6.44
N PHE A 164 -0.90 6.18 5.47
CA PHE A 164 -1.60 6.47 4.21
C PHE A 164 -2.66 5.39 3.94
N PRO A 165 -3.69 5.29 4.80
CA PRO A 165 -4.76 4.32 4.61
C PRO A 165 -5.47 4.57 3.26
N PRO A 166 -6.02 3.54 2.62
CA PRO A 166 -6.84 3.73 1.43
C PRO A 166 -8.04 4.62 1.75
N ASN A 167 -8.52 5.36 0.75
CA ASN A 167 -9.65 6.29 0.91
C ASN A 167 -10.95 5.62 1.38
N TYR A 168 -11.05 4.30 1.26
CA TYR A 168 -12.16 3.50 1.73
C TYR A 168 -11.64 2.38 2.62
N LEU A 169 -12.02 2.43 3.89
CA LEU A 169 -11.80 1.37 4.87
C LEU A 169 -13.16 0.92 5.41
N HIS A 170 -13.56 -0.29 5.06
CA HIS A 170 -14.75 -0.87 5.68
C HIS A 170 -14.46 -1.18 7.16
N HIS A 171 -15.47 -1.00 8.04
CA HIS A 171 -15.29 -1.22 9.48
C HIS A 171 -14.80 -2.63 9.81
N SER A 172 -15.28 -3.66 9.07
CA SER A 172 -14.87 -5.06 9.27
C SER A 172 -13.38 -5.33 9.00
N TRP A 173 -12.65 -4.39 8.38
CA TRP A 173 -11.23 -4.54 8.07
C TRP A 173 -10.30 -3.98 9.17
N ARG A 174 -10.83 -3.16 10.06
CA ARG A 174 -10.03 -2.41 11.04
C ARG A 174 -9.22 -3.32 11.94
N ASP A 175 -9.81 -4.37 12.46
CA ASP A 175 -9.16 -5.30 13.38
C ASP A 175 -7.98 -6.04 12.75
N TYR A 176 -7.97 -6.17 11.41
CA TYR A 176 -6.90 -6.83 10.67
C TYR A 176 -5.82 -5.88 10.18
N LEU A 177 -6.10 -4.58 10.12
CA LEU A 177 -5.15 -3.57 9.64
C LEU A 177 -4.36 -2.92 10.77
N TYR A 178 -4.92 -2.88 11.96
CA TYR A 178 -4.36 -2.17 13.12
C TYR A 178 -4.19 -3.08 14.35
N TRP A 179 -4.12 -4.40 14.15
CA TRP A 179 -4.07 -5.39 15.21
C TRP A 179 -2.88 -5.23 16.18
N ASP A 180 -1.78 -4.60 15.75
CA ASP A 180 -0.58 -4.32 16.54
C ASP A 180 -0.45 -2.84 16.95
N SER A 181 -1.50 -2.02 16.72
CA SER A 181 -1.57 -0.67 17.27
C SER A 181 -1.77 -0.78 18.78
N GLU A 182 -1.03 0.01 19.56
CA GLU A 182 -1.31 0.14 20.99
C GLU A 182 -2.78 0.56 21.17
N LEU A 183 -3.50 -0.18 22.00
CA LEU A 183 -4.85 0.22 22.42
C LEU A 183 -4.68 1.53 23.19
N LEU A 184 -5.20 2.62 22.63
CA LEU A 184 -5.30 3.86 23.39
C LEU A 184 -6.22 3.54 24.57
N GLU A 185 -5.70 3.65 25.80
CA GLU A 185 -6.52 3.60 26.99
C GLU A 185 -7.66 4.61 26.83
N ASP A 186 -8.88 4.18 27.14
CA ASP A 186 -10.07 5.01 27.01
C ASP A 186 -9.83 6.35 27.69
N VAL A 187 -9.70 7.42 26.90
CA VAL A 187 -9.71 8.77 27.47
C VAL A 187 -11.09 8.94 28.10
N PRO A 188 -11.19 9.16 29.42
CA PRO A 188 -12.47 9.32 30.06
C PRO A 188 -13.22 10.46 29.37
N ALA A 189 -14.49 10.20 29.00
CA ALA A 189 -15.34 11.18 28.35
C ALA A 189 -15.33 12.47 29.19
N LEU A 190 -14.94 13.58 28.56
CA LEU A 190 -14.99 14.89 29.19
C LEU A 190 -16.44 15.13 29.64
N PRO A 191 -16.67 15.51 30.89
CA PRO A 191 -18.02 15.86 31.35
C PRO A 191 -18.49 17.10 30.58
N TYR A 192 -19.73 17.06 30.13
CA TYR A 192 -20.43 18.16 29.45
C TYR A 192 -20.54 19.39 30.33
#